data_cc000549203b8124db9c08c1829cf9a9
#
_entry.id   cc000549203b8124db9c08c1829cf9a9
#
_cell.length_a   1.000
_cell.length_b   1.000
_cell.length_c   1.000
_cell.angle_alpha   90.00
_cell.angle_beta   90.00
_cell.angle_gamma   90.00
#
_symmetry.space_group_name_H-M   'P 1'
#
loop_
_entity.id
_entity.type
_entity.pdbx_description
1 polymer ?
#
loop_
_entity_poly.entity_id
_entity_poly.type
_entity_poly.pdbx_seq_one_letter_code
_entity_poly.pdbx_strand_id
1 'polypeptide(L)'
;ARSYGLNIRIARIFNTYGPRMSKYDGRVVTNFISQMCENKDITIYGNGQQTRSFCYIDDTIYGLISLMNSDCSFPINIGNTKEITIKDLVVILQSLMPNSTSKIVYKPLPSDDPTNRRPNIELAQKYLYWKPKTKLEDGLKKTITYILQT
;
A
#
# COMPACT_ATOMS: atom_id res chain seq x y z
N ALA A 1 6.50 2.55 -28.31
CA ALA A 1 7.93 2.88 -28.45
C ALA A 1 8.44 2.57 -29.86
N ARG A 2 8.34 1.30 -30.32
CA ARG A 2 8.95 0.91 -31.61
C ARG A 2 8.43 1.69 -32.83
N SER A 3 7.12 1.97 -32.89
CA SER A 3 6.49 2.64 -34.05
C SER A 3 6.76 4.15 -34.13
N TYR A 4 7.02 4.81 -32.99
CA TYR A 4 7.12 6.27 -32.91
C TYR A 4 8.42 6.76 -32.27
N GLY A 5 9.37 5.88 -31.97
CA GLY A 5 10.64 6.25 -31.33
C GLY A 5 10.52 6.84 -29.93
N LEU A 6 9.40 6.64 -29.21
CA LEU A 6 9.16 7.21 -27.90
C LEU A 6 10.07 6.61 -26.84
N ASN A 7 10.67 7.46 -26.04
CA ASN A 7 11.46 7.08 -24.89
C ASN A 7 10.56 6.84 -23.68
N ILE A 8 10.07 5.61 -23.51
CA ILE A 8 9.12 5.23 -22.45
C ILE A 8 9.81 4.60 -21.25
N ARG A 9 9.17 4.73 -20.08
CA ARG A 9 9.51 4.04 -18.83
C ARG A 9 8.28 3.29 -18.34
N ILE A 10 8.46 2.08 -17.81
CA ILE A 10 7.36 1.23 -17.38
C ILE A 10 7.53 0.92 -15.90
N ALA A 11 6.63 1.45 -15.07
CA ALA A 11 6.53 1.11 -13.65
C ALA A 11 5.42 0.08 -13.41
N ARG A 12 5.71 -0.96 -12.63
CA ARG A 12 4.70 -1.81 -12.01
C ARG A 12 4.55 -1.39 -10.55
N ILE A 13 3.47 -0.67 -10.26
CA ILE A 13 3.22 -0.13 -8.93
C ILE A 13 2.49 -1.18 -8.09
N PHE A 14 3.04 -1.48 -6.92
CA PHE A 14 2.44 -2.37 -5.92
C PHE A 14 1.70 -1.57 -4.85
N ASN A 15 0.89 -2.24 -4.01
CA ASN A 15 0.00 -1.63 -3.03
C ASN A 15 0.59 -0.35 -2.42
N THR A 16 0.13 0.78 -2.90
CA THR A 16 0.54 2.11 -2.42
C THR A 16 -0.56 2.67 -1.52
N TYR A 17 -0.18 3.33 -0.43
CA TYR A 17 -1.08 3.97 0.51
C TYR A 17 -0.51 5.33 0.96
N GLY A 18 -1.34 6.23 1.44
CA GLY A 18 -0.90 7.54 1.92
C GLY A 18 -1.99 8.61 1.85
N PRO A 19 -1.66 9.87 2.22
CA PRO A 19 -2.52 11.03 2.03
C PRO A 19 -3.03 11.17 0.59
N ARG A 20 -4.19 11.79 0.41
CA ARG A 20 -4.92 11.96 -0.86
C ARG A 20 -5.48 10.68 -1.46
N MET A 21 -5.38 9.56 -0.78
CA MET A 21 -6.11 8.35 -1.14
C MET A 21 -7.59 8.54 -0.78
N SER A 22 -8.50 8.21 -1.70
CA SER A 22 -9.93 8.30 -1.41
C SER A 22 -10.31 7.35 -0.28
N LYS A 23 -11.06 7.84 0.71
CA LYS A 23 -11.55 7.00 1.82
C LYS A 23 -12.51 5.91 1.36
N TYR A 24 -13.06 6.03 0.16
CA TYR A 24 -14.01 5.07 -0.44
C TYR A 24 -13.41 4.28 -1.61
N ASP A 25 -12.09 4.22 -1.76
CA ASP A 25 -11.47 3.53 -2.90
C ASP A 25 -11.50 1.99 -2.82
N GLY A 26 -11.96 1.45 -1.70
CA GLY A 26 -12.17 0.01 -1.50
C GLY A 26 -10.92 -0.78 -1.10
N ARG A 27 -9.76 -0.15 -0.99
CA ARG A 27 -8.53 -0.85 -0.57
C ARG A 27 -8.47 -1.03 0.93
N VAL A 28 -7.76 -2.07 1.37
CA VAL A 28 -7.77 -2.52 2.76
C VAL A 28 -7.37 -1.44 3.77
N VAL A 29 -6.33 -0.63 3.48
CA VAL A 29 -5.86 0.43 4.39
C VAL A 29 -6.92 1.50 4.58
N THR A 30 -7.48 2.03 3.48
CA THR A 30 -8.52 3.07 3.55
C THR A 30 -9.82 2.53 4.11
N ASN A 31 -10.22 1.30 3.76
CA ASN A 31 -11.41 0.67 4.32
C ASN A 31 -11.33 0.55 5.84
N PHE A 32 -10.22 0.04 6.37
CA PHE A 32 -10.06 -0.11 7.81
C PHE A 32 -10.05 1.24 8.54
N ILE A 33 -9.29 2.22 8.01
CA ILE A 33 -9.26 3.56 8.60
C ILE A 33 -10.64 4.19 8.57
N SER A 34 -11.38 4.13 7.45
CA SER A 34 -12.72 4.69 7.34
C SER A 34 -13.71 4.01 8.27
N GLN A 35 -13.68 2.68 8.35
CA GLN A 35 -14.51 1.93 9.30
C GLN A 35 -14.23 2.36 10.75
N MET A 36 -12.95 2.50 11.12
CA MET A 36 -12.55 2.94 12.46
C MET A 36 -12.92 4.40 12.75
N CYS A 37 -12.83 5.31 11.77
CA CYS A 37 -13.27 6.70 11.92
C CYS A 37 -14.77 6.80 12.17
N GLU A 38 -15.54 5.89 11.57
CA GLU A 38 -17.01 5.84 11.69
C GLU A 38 -17.49 4.93 12.84
N ASN A 39 -16.58 4.36 13.62
CA ASN A 39 -16.88 3.33 14.66
C ASN A 39 -17.70 2.16 14.13
N LYS A 40 -17.55 1.83 12.83
CA LYS A 40 -18.12 0.64 12.20
C LYS A 40 -17.19 -0.56 12.38
N ASP A 41 -17.74 -1.76 12.29
CA ASP A 41 -16.97 -3.00 12.39
C ASP A 41 -15.91 -3.09 11.29
N ILE A 42 -14.69 -3.49 11.68
CA ILE A 42 -13.57 -3.74 10.76
C ILE A 42 -13.80 -5.10 10.10
N THR A 43 -13.98 -5.09 8.79
CA THR A 43 -14.28 -6.30 8.02
C THR A 43 -13.01 -6.97 7.52
N ILE A 44 -12.64 -8.12 8.08
CA ILE A 44 -11.57 -8.98 7.58
C ILE A 44 -12.17 -10.10 6.73
N TYR A 45 -11.70 -10.24 5.50
CA TYR A 45 -12.05 -11.36 4.64
C TYR A 45 -11.13 -12.57 4.90
N GLY A 46 -11.69 -13.77 5.01
CA GLY A 46 -10.97 -14.97 5.44
C GLY A 46 -10.56 -14.90 6.92
N ASN A 47 -9.43 -15.52 7.26
CA ASN A 47 -8.89 -15.56 8.62
C ASN A 47 -7.90 -14.43 8.94
N GLY A 48 -7.63 -13.53 7.99
CA GLY A 48 -6.69 -12.42 8.13
C GLY A 48 -5.22 -12.80 8.07
N GLN A 49 -4.87 -14.05 7.76
CA GLN A 49 -3.48 -14.52 7.64
C GLN A 49 -2.85 -14.22 6.27
N GLN A 50 -3.65 -13.82 5.28
CA GLN A 50 -3.13 -13.38 4.00
C GLN A 50 -2.21 -12.18 4.19
N THR A 51 -1.06 -12.20 3.48
CA THR A 51 -0.06 -11.14 3.59
C THR A 51 -0.15 -10.13 2.47
N ARG A 52 0.17 -8.89 2.78
CA ARG A 52 0.34 -7.79 1.81
C ARG A 52 1.57 -6.98 2.19
N SER A 53 2.17 -6.37 1.19
CA SER A 53 3.21 -5.36 1.39
C SER A 53 2.68 -3.99 0.99
N PHE A 54 2.94 -2.97 1.80
CA PHE A 54 2.43 -1.63 1.59
C PHE A 54 3.57 -0.65 1.40
N CYS A 55 3.54 0.13 0.32
CA CYS A 55 4.50 1.18 0.01
C CYS A 55 3.87 2.54 0.29
N TYR A 56 4.55 3.39 1.06
CA TYR A 56 4.06 4.74 1.31
C TYR A 56 4.16 5.60 0.05
N ILE A 57 3.19 6.50 -0.13
CA ILE A 57 3.04 7.27 -1.38
C ILE A 57 4.30 8.06 -1.75
N ASP A 58 4.97 8.71 -0.79
CA ASP A 58 6.17 9.49 -1.08
C ASP A 58 7.32 8.61 -1.60
N ASP A 59 7.47 7.39 -1.03
CA ASP A 59 8.45 6.43 -1.53
C ASP A 59 8.11 5.99 -2.96
N THR A 60 6.83 5.75 -3.25
CA THR A 60 6.38 5.40 -4.60
C THR A 60 6.66 6.53 -5.58
N ILE A 61 6.32 7.78 -5.24
CA ILE A 61 6.57 8.96 -6.09
C ILE A 61 8.08 9.11 -6.35
N TYR A 62 8.90 8.96 -5.30
CA TYR A 62 10.35 9.04 -5.47
C TYR A 62 10.88 7.95 -6.42
N GLY A 63 10.35 6.73 -6.31
CA GLY A 63 10.67 5.65 -7.24
C GLY A 63 10.26 5.95 -8.69
N LEU A 64 9.10 6.55 -8.89
CA LEU A 64 8.62 6.96 -10.22
C LEU A 64 9.49 8.07 -10.83
N ILE A 65 9.89 9.07 -10.04
CA ILE A 65 10.78 10.15 -10.48
C ILE A 65 12.16 9.57 -10.83
N SER A 66 12.71 8.68 -10.01
CA SER A 66 13.97 8.00 -10.28
C SER A 66 13.92 7.19 -11.57
N LEU A 67 12.81 6.48 -11.81
CA LEU A 67 12.59 5.72 -13.04
C LEU A 67 12.48 6.65 -14.27
N MET A 68 11.76 7.74 -14.14
CA MET A 68 11.59 8.74 -15.22
C MET A 68 12.96 9.30 -15.67
N ASN A 69 13.85 9.56 -14.72
CA ASN A 69 15.19 10.11 -14.95
C ASN A 69 16.25 9.05 -15.30
N SER A 70 15.88 7.77 -15.39
CA SER A 70 16.80 6.67 -15.73
C SER A 70 16.75 6.32 -17.21
N ASP A 71 17.69 5.49 -17.66
CA ASP A 71 17.70 4.91 -19.01
C ASP A 71 17.03 3.54 -19.11
N CYS A 72 16.30 3.13 -18.06
CA CYS A 72 15.65 1.83 -18.02
C CYS A 72 14.49 1.75 -19.01
N SER A 73 14.62 0.91 -20.03
CA SER A 73 13.58 0.64 -21.04
C SER A 73 12.72 -0.59 -20.73
N PHE A 74 13.01 -1.30 -19.63
CA PHE A 74 12.31 -2.50 -19.18
C PHE A 74 11.45 -2.20 -17.94
N PRO A 75 10.43 -3.04 -17.63
CA PRO A 75 9.54 -2.82 -16.49
C PRO A 75 10.28 -2.90 -15.17
N ILE A 76 10.06 -1.91 -14.30
CA ILE A 76 10.60 -1.85 -12.92
C ILE A 76 9.45 -1.94 -11.91
N ASN A 77 9.58 -2.82 -10.93
CA ASN A 77 8.63 -2.91 -9.82
C ASN A 77 8.93 -1.83 -8.78
N ILE A 78 7.92 -1.04 -8.42
CA ILE A 78 7.96 -0.03 -7.37
C ILE A 78 7.01 -0.48 -6.25
N GLY A 79 7.54 -0.76 -5.07
CA GLY A 79 6.76 -1.27 -3.94
C GLY A 79 7.63 -1.61 -2.73
N ASN A 80 7.01 -2.09 -1.67
CA ASN A 80 7.69 -2.52 -0.45
C ASN A 80 7.80 -4.05 -0.39
N THR A 81 8.93 -4.56 0.09
CA THR A 81 9.17 -6.00 0.24
C THR A 81 8.79 -6.54 1.63
N LYS A 82 8.50 -5.67 2.59
CA LYS A 82 8.07 -6.09 3.92
C LYS A 82 6.61 -6.50 3.88
N GLU A 83 6.35 -7.76 4.18
CA GLU A 83 5.00 -8.29 4.28
C GLU A 83 4.46 -8.14 5.69
N ILE A 84 3.16 -7.94 5.77
CA ILE A 84 2.40 -7.92 7.03
C ILE A 84 1.09 -8.68 6.80
N THR A 85 0.59 -9.39 7.80
CA THR A 85 -0.74 -10.01 7.73
C THR A 85 -1.83 -8.93 7.81
N ILE A 86 -2.98 -9.21 7.25
CA ILE A 86 -4.13 -8.30 7.37
C ILE A 86 -4.55 -8.14 8.84
N LYS A 87 -4.41 -9.20 9.64
CA LYS A 87 -4.68 -9.15 11.08
C LYS A 87 -3.72 -8.22 11.82
N ASP A 88 -2.40 -8.30 11.53
CA ASP A 88 -1.42 -7.42 12.16
C ASP A 88 -1.61 -5.95 11.74
N LEU A 89 -2.02 -5.71 10.49
CA LEU A 89 -2.38 -4.36 10.04
C LEU A 89 -3.50 -3.77 10.91
N VAL A 90 -4.55 -4.55 11.24
CA VAL A 90 -5.62 -4.09 12.13
C VAL A 90 -5.09 -3.77 13.52
N VAL A 91 -4.22 -4.62 14.09
CA VAL A 91 -3.62 -4.39 15.42
C VAL A 91 -2.84 -3.06 15.44
N ILE A 92 -2.04 -2.79 14.38
CA ILE A 92 -1.31 -1.51 14.26
C ILE A 92 -2.31 -0.34 14.18
N LEU A 93 -3.34 -0.44 13.34
CA LEU A 93 -4.34 0.62 13.21
C LEU A 93 -5.08 0.88 14.54
N GLN A 94 -5.46 -0.16 15.27
CA GLN A 94 -6.08 -0.02 16.59
C GLN A 94 -5.16 0.70 17.59
N SER A 95 -3.87 0.42 17.57
CA SER A 95 -2.90 1.14 18.41
C SER A 95 -2.75 2.62 18.02
N LEU A 96 -2.94 2.96 16.75
CA LEU A 96 -2.86 4.33 16.23
C LEU A 96 -4.17 5.11 16.36
N MET A 97 -5.30 4.41 16.58
CA MET A 97 -6.65 4.97 16.70
C MET A 97 -7.34 4.47 17.97
N PRO A 98 -6.79 4.74 19.17
CA PRO A 98 -7.25 4.15 20.43
C PRO A 98 -8.67 4.55 20.81
N ASN A 99 -9.20 5.63 20.25
CA ASN A 99 -10.56 6.11 20.52
C ASN A 99 -11.63 5.40 19.66
N SER A 100 -11.25 4.55 18.72
CA SER A 100 -12.18 3.78 17.92
C SER A 100 -12.76 2.63 18.71
N THR A 101 -14.08 2.46 18.68
CA THR A 101 -14.81 1.36 19.30
C THR A 101 -15.10 0.21 18.33
N SER A 102 -14.54 0.25 17.14
CA SER A 102 -14.73 -0.75 16.07
C SER A 102 -14.32 -2.15 16.50
N LYS A 103 -15.18 -3.13 16.23
CA LYS A 103 -14.91 -4.55 16.46
C LYS A 103 -14.46 -5.22 15.16
N ILE A 104 -13.74 -6.34 15.28
CA ILE A 104 -13.32 -7.13 14.11
C ILE A 104 -14.44 -8.11 13.77
N VAL A 105 -14.85 -8.11 12.49
CA VAL A 105 -15.82 -9.07 11.95
C VAL A 105 -15.19 -9.80 10.76
N TYR A 106 -15.32 -11.12 10.75
CA TYR A 106 -14.78 -11.95 9.67
C TYR A 106 -15.87 -12.26 8.64
N LYS A 107 -15.51 -12.17 7.36
CA LYS A 107 -16.38 -12.54 6.22
C LYS A 107 -15.70 -13.57 5.33
N PRO A 108 -16.45 -14.34 4.54
CA PRO A 108 -15.87 -15.28 3.59
C PRO A 108 -14.87 -14.59 2.65
N LEU A 109 -13.73 -15.26 2.37
CA LEU A 109 -12.73 -14.75 1.43
C LEU A 109 -13.28 -14.81 0.00
N PRO A 110 -13.18 -13.73 -0.80
CA PRO A 110 -13.47 -13.81 -2.23
C PRO A 110 -12.57 -14.83 -2.93
N SER A 111 -13.10 -15.53 -3.93
CA SER A 111 -12.40 -16.62 -4.63
C SER A 111 -11.09 -16.17 -5.31
N ASP A 112 -11.00 -14.91 -5.71
CA ASP A 112 -9.89 -14.37 -6.52
C ASP A 112 -8.86 -13.55 -5.72
N ASP A 113 -8.95 -13.51 -4.37
CA ASP A 113 -7.98 -12.76 -3.56
C ASP A 113 -6.69 -13.59 -3.35
N PRO A 114 -5.53 -13.15 -3.88
CA PRO A 114 -4.29 -13.88 -3.73
C PRO A 114 -3.86 -13.96 -2.27
N THR A 115 -3.34 -15.10 -1.83
CA THR A 115 -2.83 -15.30 -0.46
C THR A 115 -1.66 -14.39 -0.14
N ASN A 116 -0.73 -14.19 -1.11
CA ASN A 116 0.46 -13.36 -0.93
C ASN A 116 0.63 -12.40 -2.12
N ARG A 117 1.06 -11.17 -1.83
CA ARG A 117 1.39 -10.18 -2.86
C ARG A 117 2.60 -9.34 -2.41
N ARG A 118 3.78 -9.74 -2.89
CA ARG A 118 5.06 -9.10 -2.57
C ARG A 118 5.85 -8.82 -3.86
N PRO A 119 6.35 -7.58 -4.08
CA PRO A 119 7.22 -7.30 -5.22
C PRO A 119 8.65 -7.79 -4.98
N ASN A 120 9.32 -8.24 -6.03
CA ASN A 120 10.78 -8.20 -6.10
C ASN A 120 11.19 -6.82 -6.63
N ILE A 121 12.03 -6.10 -5.88
CA ILE A 121 12.49 -4.73 -6.21
C ILE A 121 14.00 -4.68 -6.53
N GLU A 122 14.65 -5.80 -6.78
CA GLU A 122 16.10 -5.86 -7.05
C GLU A 122 16.50 -4.97 -8.24
N LEU A 123 15.68 -4.94 -9.30
CA LEU A 123 15.92 -4.05 -10.44
C LEU A 123 15.82 -2.58 -10.05
N ALA A 124 14.86 -2.19 -9.20
CA ALA A 124 14.77 -0.83 -8.70
C ALA A 124 15.98 -0.45 -7.84
N GLN A 125 16.44 -1.36 -7.00
CA GLN A 125 17.66 -1.14 -6.20
C GLN A 125 18.91 -1.00 -7.07
N LYS A 126 19.07 -1.88 -8.07
CA LYS A 126 20.25 -1.93 -8.94
C LYS A 126 20.33 -0.74 -9.88
N TYR A 127 19.22 -0.40 -10.54
CA TYR A 127 19.24 0.58 -11.65
C TYR A 127 18.77 1.97 -11.23
N LEU A 128 17.95 2.09 -10.17
CA LEU A 128 17.45 3.37 -9.69
C LEU A 128 18.06 3.79 -8.34
N TYR A 129 18.87 2.92 -7.72
CA TYR A 129 19.36 3.09 -6.35
C TYR A 129 18.23 3.40 -5.36
N TRP A 130 17.03 2.84 -5.65
CA TRP A 130 15.80 3.12 -4.92
C TRP A 130 15.36 1.94 -4.07
N LYS A 131 14.92 2.24 -2.87
CA LYS A 131 14.19 1.34 -1.97
C LYS A 131 13.22 2.16 -1.11
N PRO A 132 12.08 1.58 -0.66
CA PRO A 132 11.19 2.26 0.26
C PRO A 132 11.90 2.52 1.60
N LYS A 133 11.65 3.69 2.20
CA LYS A 133 12.31 4.13 3.45
C LYS A 133 11.32 4.33 4.58
N THR A 134 10.06 4.62 4.26
CA THR A 134 9.03 4.96 5.25
C THR A 134 8.59 3.71 6.00
N LYS A 135 8.63 3.77 7.34
CA LYS A 135 8.05 2.72 8.18
C LYS A 135 6.53 2.71 8.04
N LEU A 136 5.92 1.52 8.13
CA LEU A 136 4.47 1.37 7.95
C LEU A 136 3.68 2.25 8.94
N GLU A 137 4.05 2.23 10.20
CA GLU A 137 3.38 2.98 11.27
C GLU A 137 3.44 4.49 11.01
N ASP A 138 4.59 5.02 10.55
CA ASP A 138 4.76 6.45 10.26
C ASP A 138 3.90 6.89 9.07
N GLY A 139 3.84 6.06 8.02
CA GLY A 139 2.98 6.29 6.87
C GLY A 139 1.49 6.21 7.23
N LEU A 140 1.11 5.24 8.09
CA LEU A 140 -0.27 5.09 8.56
C LEU A 140 -0.72 6.30 9.40
N LYS A 141 0.12 6.80 10.32
CA LYS A 141 -0.18 8.03 11.09
C LYS A 141 -0.51 9.20 10.17
N LYS A 142 0.32 9.46 9.15
CA LYS A 142 0.08 10.54 8.18
C LYS A 142 -1.21 10.32 7.38
N THR A 143 -1.50 9.07 7.02
CA THR A 143 -2.70 8.70 6.26
C THR A 143 -3.97 8.91 7.11
N ILE A 144 -3.95 8.46 8.37
CA ILE A 144 -5.04 8.66 9.32
C ILE A 144 -5.30 10.15 9.53
N THR A 145 -4.24 10.95 9.81
CA THR A 145 -4.36 12.40 9.99
C THR A 145 -5.04 13.06 8.79
N TYR A 146 -4.65 12.68 7.58
CA TYR A 146 -5.26 13.21 6.36
C TYR A 146 -6.76 12.85 6.25
N ILE A 147 -7.11 11.57 6.48
CA ILE A 147 -8.50 11.09 6.38
C ILE A 147 -9.40 11.75 7.43
N LEU A 148 -8.89 12.03 8.63
CA LEU A 148 -9.65 12.71 9.69
C LEU A 148 -9.90 14.20 9.40
N GLN A 149 -9.13 14.81 8.49
CA GLN A 149 -9.27 16.21 8.09
C GLN A 149 -10.18 16.40 6.85
N THR A 150 -10.57 15.32 6.17
CA THR A 150 -11.40 15.33 4.95
C THR A 150 -12.74 14.67 5.16
#